data_028f4bf552ed498931e9812455dae36c
#
_entry.id   028f4bf552ed498931e9812455dae36c
#
_cell.length_a   1.000
_cell.length_b   1.000
_cell.length_c   1.000
_cell.angle_alpha   90.00
_cell.angle_beta   90.00
_cell.angle_gamma   90.00
#
_symmetry.space_group_name_H-M   'P 1'
#
loop_
_entity.id
_entity.type
_entity.pdbx_description
1 polymer ?
#
loop_
_entity_poly.entity_id
_entity_poly.type
_entity_poly.pdbx_seq_one_letter_code
_entity_poly.pdbx_strand_id
1 'polypeptide(L)'
;MTGAELIIKKIWSGDEFYERHRIPGIIVTSKSTVIVYNEARRPAGEHGSDWALMDIFMQRSTDCGETFGERIYLARGDAEHPTVNNPVMMEDKNGRLHLLYCRDYTIRGGGAWHRYSDDDGLTWSEPVDVTYATQPELHNAFAFGPGHGICTREGRLLVPIWMVLKTEQVPEYQHHPSVIHTFYSDDCGQTWQLGDRIVTDQAVPNPNETVAAQLPDGRIMLNIRSNIERRSKAYSPSGVGEWTTPVPDEALPDPHCFGSMIGYKNLAGQFALLQVNCAHESARKNIVLKGSLDLGETWIICRTIDAERGGYSDLAADEENGLIYVLYEEKAGKDVYLARMTPDWLLN
;
A
#
# COMPACT_ATOMS: atom_id res chain seq x y z
N MET A 1 3.71 -18.62 -19.86
CA MET A 1 4.39 -17.69 -20.82
C MET A 1 5.89 -17.96 -20.72
N THR A 2 6.55 -18.25 -21.81
CA THR A 2 7.99 -18.53 -21.84
C THR A 2 8.69 -17.38 -22.55
N GLY A 3 9.41 -16.55 -21.83
CA GLY A 3 10.21 -15.44 -22.33
C GLY A 3 10.10 -14.16 -21.49
N ALA A 4 11.04 -13.24 -21.70
CA ALA A 4 11.06 -11.94 -21.04
C ALA A 4 9.94 -11.05 -21.60
N GLU A 5 8.93 -10.74 -20.82
CA GLU A 5 7.77 -9.96 -21.28
C GLU A 5 7.40 -8.86 -20.26
N LEU A 6 7.11 -7.67 -20.76
CA LEU A 6 6.49 -6.57 -20.04
C LEU A 6 5.31 -6.04 -20.84
N ILE A 7 4.12 -6.05 -20.25
CA ILE A 7 2.90 -5.49 -20.83
C ILE A 7 2.38 -4.39 -19.91
N ILE A 8 2.11 -3.21 -20.46
CA ILE A 8 1.54 -2.09 -19.73
C ILE A 8 0.19 -1.73 -20.34
N LYS A 9 -0.84 -1.65 -19.52
CA LYS A 9 -2.17 -1.21 -19.94
C LYS A 9 -2.78 -0.24 -18.94
N LYS A 10 -3.61 0.67 -19.45
CA LYS A 10 -4.41 1.55 -18.64
C LYS A 10 -5.60 0.79 -18.07
N ILE A 11 -5.80 0.87 -16.74
CA ILE A 11 -6.92 0.24 -16.03
C ILE A 11 -8.03 1.26 -15.78
N TRP A 12 -7.69 2.46 -15.30
CA TRP A 12 -8.66 3.52 -15.05
C TRP A 12 -8.20 4.84 -15.66
N SER A 13 -9.18 5.65 -16.00
CA SER A 13 -9.00 7.02 -16.45
C SER A 13 -10.02 7.91 -15.76
N GLY A 14 -9.59 9.06 -15.29
CA GLY A 14 -10.48 10.06 -14.70
C GLY A 14 -11.48 10.59 -15.73
N ASP A 15 -12.69 10.83 -15.28
CA ASP A 15 -13.82 11.36 -16.04
C ASP A 15 -14.50 12.53 -15.31
N GLU A 16 -15.68 12.97 -15.78
CA GLU A 16 -16.44 14.05 -15.17
C GLU A 16 -17.01 13.66 -13.78
N PHE A 17 -17.18 12.38 -13.53
CA PHE A 17 -17.73 11.87 -12.27
C PHE A 17 -16.64 11.52 -11.25
N TYR A 18 -15.60 10.81 -11.67
CA TYR A 18 -14.39 10.58 -10.89
C TYR A 18 -13.21 11.26 -11.59
N GLU A 19 -12.83 12.44 -11.10
CA GLU A 19 -11.72 13.19 -11.69
C GLU A 19 -10.39 12.45 -11.55
N ARG A 20 -10.24 11.70 -10.45
CA ARG A 20 -8.98 11.04 -10.11
C ARG A 20 -9.20 9.64 -9.55
N HIS A 21 -8.26 8.75 -9.88
CA HIS A 21 -8.09 7.43 -9.30
C HIS A 21 -6.77 7.41 -8.53
N ARG A 22 -6.86 7.48 -7.20
CA ARG A 22 -5.69 7.62 -6.33
C ARG A 22 -5.53 6.39 -5.42
N ILE A 23 -4.35 6.32 -4.80
CA ILE A 23 -4.04 5.30 -3.79
C ILE A 23 -4.29 3.89 -4.34
N PRO A 24 -3.61 3.52 -5.45
CA PRO A 24 -3.78 2.22 -6.07
C PRO A 24 -3.28 1.12 -5.13
N GLY A 25 -4.05 0.05 -5.05
CA GLY A 25 -3.65 -1.17 -4.36
C GLY A 25 -3.90 -2.40 -5.24
N ILE A 26 -3.04 -3.39 -5.10
CA ILE A 26 -3.12 -4.65 -5.83
C ILE A 26 -2.75 -5.83 -4.95
N ILE A 27 -3.53 -6.89 -5.02
CA ILE A 27 -3.18 -8.20 -4.45
C ILE A 27 -3.42 -9.30 -5.48
N VAL A 28 -2.74 -10.41 -5.30
CA VAL A 28 -3.05 -11.68 -5.96
C VAL A 28 -3.46 -12.66 -4.87
N THR A 29 -4.66 -13.23 -5.00
CA THR A 29 -5.18 -14.17 -4.01
C THR A 29 -4.56 -15.55 -4.19
N SER A 30 -4.71 -16.42 -3.19
CA SER A 30 -4.31 -17.83 -3.25
C SER A 30 -5.00 -18.63 -4.35
N LYS A 31 -6.03 -18.04 -4.99
CA LYS A 31 -6.72 -18.59 -6.18
C LYS A 31 -6.24 -17.96 -7.49
N SER A 32 -5.11 -17.26 -7.48
CA SER A 32 -4.57 -16.51 -8.62
C SER A 32 -5.53 -15.45 -9.19
N THR A 33 -6.48 -14.95 -8.39
CA THR A 33 -7.30 -13.80 -8.76
C THR A 33 -6.50 -12.53 -8.53
N VAL A 34 -6.33 -11.72 -9.57
CA VAL A 34 -5.72 -10.38 -9.46
C VAL A 34 -6.83 -9.40 -9.08
N ILE A 35 -6.68 -8.76 -7.93
CA ILE A 35 -7.61 -7.73 -7.43
C ILE A 35 -6.90 -6.38 -7.46
N VAL A 36 -7.47 -5.41 -8.17
CA VAL A 36 -7.02 -4.02 -8.20
C VAL A 36 -8.07 -3.12 -7.54
N TYR A 37 -7.65 -2.15 -6.73
CA TYR A 37 -8.53 -1.24 -6.01
C TYR A 37 -7.93 0.15 -5.88
N ASN A 38 -8.77 1.14 -5.57
CA ASN A 38 -8.36 2.54 -5.50
C ASN A 38 -9.37 3.39 -4.75
N GLU A 39 -8.97 4.64 -4.50
CA GLU A 39 -9.87 5.74 -4.19
C GLU A 39 -10.30 6.43 -5.48
N ALA A 40 -11.59 6.41 -5.79
CA ALA A 40 -12.17 7.15 -6.89
C ALA A 40 -12.71 8.49 -6.37
N ARG A 41 -11.97 9.56 -6.64
CA ARG A 41 -12.20 10.89 -6.09
C ARG A 41 -13.02 11.74 -7.05
N ARG A 42 -14.05 12.41 -6.50
CA ARG A 42 -14.81 13.45 -7.22
C ARG A 42 -13.92 14.68 -7.47
N PRO A 43 -14.37 15.62 -8.32
CA PRO A 43 -13.68 16.89 -8.47
C PRO A 43 -13.37 17.54 -7.12
N ALA A 44 -12.14 18.03 -6.99
CA ALA A 44 -11.63 18.57 -5.73
C ALA A 44 -12.40 19.82 -5.32
N GLY A 45 -12.82 19.86 -4.04
CA GLY A 45 -13.36 21.05 -3.41
C GLY A 45 -12.26 22.01 -2.91
N GLU A 46 -12.64 22.95 -2.06
CA GLU A 46 -11.78 24.02 -1.51
C GLU A 46 -10.54 23.48 -0.78
N HIS A 47 -10.64 22.29 -0.13
CA HIS A 47 -9.57 21.71 0.67
C HIS A 47 -8.66 20.75 -0.10
N GLY A 48 -8.86 20.60 -1.42
CA GLY A 48 -8.05 19.73 -2.28
C GLY A 48 -8.59 18.29 -2.39
N SER A 49 -7.92 17.48 -3.19
CA SER A 49 -8.42 16.15 -3.58
C SER A 49 -8.41 15.11 -2.44
N ASP A 50 -7.59 15.29 -1.41
CA ASP A 50 -7.51 14.35 -0.29
C ASP A 50 -8.75 14.40 0.63
N TRP A 51 -9.54 15.46 0.53
CA TRP A 51 -10.79 15.68 1.27
C TRP A 51 -12.02 15.78 0.36
N ALA A 52 -11.89 15.38 -0.89
CA ALA A 52 -13.02 15.33 -1.82
C ALA A 52 -13.98 14.19 -1.43
N LEU A 53 -15.21 14.29 -1.91
CA LEU A 53 -16.13 13.15 -1.89
C LEU A 53 -15.52 12.02 -2.72
N MET A 54 -15.41 10.82 -2.16
CA MET A 54 -14.76 9.69 -2.80
C MET A 54 -15.41 8.35 -2.48
N ASP A 55 -15.20 7.39 -3.37
CA ASP A 55 -15.60 6.00 -3.20
C ASP A 55 -14.36 5.10 -3.25
N ILE A 56 -14.38 3.97 -2.57
CA ILE A 56 -13.44 2.88 -2.75
C ILE A 56 -14.11 1.79 -3.57
N PHE A 57 -13.53 1.41 -4.68
CA PHE A 57 -13.97 0.25 -5.44
C PHE A 57 -12.81 -0.64 -5.86
N MET A 58 -13.13 -1.87 -6.20
CA MET A 58 -12.20 -2.84 -6.75
C MET A 58 -12.72 -3.44 -8.05
N GLN A 59 -11.82 -4.08 -8.80
CA GLN A 59 -12.13 -4.97 -9.92
C GLN A 59 -11.29 -6.24 -9.81
N ARG A 60 -11.83 -7.36 -10.30
CA ARG A 60 -11.22 -8.68 -10.26
C ARG A 60 -10.86 -9.15 -11.65
N SER A 61 -9.76 -9.86 -11.78
CA SER A 61 -9.35 -10.59 -12.97
C SER A 61 -9.05 -12.04 -12.59
N THR A 62 -9.59 -12.99 -13.34
CA THR A 62 -9.33 -14.42 -13.21
C THR A 62 -8.56 -14.98 -14.41
N ASP A 63 -8.02 -14.12 -15.23
CA ASP A 63 -7.26 -14.41 -16.47
C ASP A 63 -5.87 -13.75 -16.45
N CYS A 64 -5.21 -13.77 -15.29
CA CYS A 64 -3.87 -13.21 -15.09
C CYS A 64 -3.79 -11.71 -15.45
N GLY A 65 -4.83 -10.94 -15.14
CA GLY A 65 -4.88 -9.51 -15.38
C GLY A 65 -5.12 -9.13 -16.85
N GLU A 66 -5.53 -10.06 -17.73
CA GLU A 66 -5.87 -9.72 -19.13
C GLU A 66 -7.14 -8.90 -19.21
N THR A 67 -8.18 -9.30 -18.49
CA THR A 67 -9.43 -8.53 -18.41
C THR A 67 -9.86 -8.35 -16.96
N PHE A 68 -10.60 -7.30 -16.70
CA PHE A 68 -11.16 -7.00 -15.38
C PHE A 68 -12.69 -6.94 -15.46
N GLY A 69 -13.34 -7.55 -14.47
CA GLY A 69 -14.79 -7.53 -14.33
C GLY A 69 -15.36 -6.15 -13.96
N GLU A 70 -16.63 -6.10 -13.63
CA GLU A 70 -17.29 -4.88 -13.19
C GLU A 70 -16.75 -4.36 -11.86
N ARG A 71 -16.98 -3.07 -11.58
CA ARG A 71 -16.60 -2.42 -10.32
C ARG A 71 -17.43 -2.96 -9.17
N ILE A 72 -16.76 -3.40 -8.11
CA ILE A 72 -17.36 -3.78 -6.83
C ILE A 72 -17.04 -2.67 -5.83
N TYR A 73 -18.08 -1.98 -5.34
CA TYR A 73 -17.88 -0.89 -4.38
C TYR A 73 -17.68 -1.44 -2.97
N LEU A 74 -16.56 -1.06 -2.37
CA LEU A 74 -16.15 -1.49 -1.04
C LEU A 74 -16.58 -0.50 0.05
N ALA A 75 -16.52 0.79 -0.25
CA ALA A 75 -17.04 1.86 0.60
C ALA A 75 -17.47 3.05 -0.27
N ARG A 76 -18.44 3.82 0.21
CA ARG A 76 -18.89 5.03 -0.47
C ARG A 76 -18.92 6.19 0.49
N GLY A 77 -18.40 7.32 0.04
CA GLY A 77 -18.61 8.60 0.71
C GLY A 77 -19.99 9.15 0.42
N ASP A 78 -20.46 9.99 1.30
CA ASP A 78 -21.74 10.72 1.19
C ASP A 78 -21.56 12.18 1.65
N ALA A 79 -22.65 12.94 1.71
CA ALA A 79 -22.57 14.35 2.08
C ALA A 79 -22.20 14.58 3.55
N GLU A 80 -22.49 13.62 4.43
CA GLU A 80 -22.18 13.71 5.87
C GLU A 80 -20.77 13.15 6.14
N HIS A 81 -20.38 12.12 5.40
CA HIS A 81 -19.12 11.40 5.51
C HIS A 81 -18.42 11.31 4.15
N PRO A 82 -17.84 12.41 3.65
CA PRO A 82 -17.37 12.48 2.27
C PRO A 82 -16.16 11.60 1.98
N THR A 83 -15.30 11.33 2.97
CA THR A 83 -14.06 10.61 2.72
C THR A 83 -14.12 9.17 3.18
N VAL A 84 -13.79 8.27 2.25
CA VAL A 84 -13.43 6.86 2.49
C VAL A 84 -12.11 6.61 1.79
N ASN A 85 -11.03 6.43 2.54
CA ASN A 85 -9.69 6.55 1.98
C ASN A 85 -8.69 5.52 2.54
N ASN A 86 -7.51 5.48 1.94
CA ASN A 86 -6.40 4.60 2.29
C ASN A 86 -6.81 3.12 2.42
N PRO A 87 -7.42 2.53 1.39
CA PRO A 87 -7.73 1.11 1.42
C PRO A 87 -6.47 0.27 1.47
N VAL A 88 -6.46 -0.75 2.31
CA VAL A 88 -5.42 -1.76 2.39
C VAL A 88 -6.07 -3.13 2.42
N MET A 89 -5.67 -3.99 1.50
CA MET A 89 -6.21 -5.35 1.39
C MET A 89 -5.13 -6.39 1.67
N MET A 90 -5.51 -7.51 2.26
CA MET A 90 -4.66 -8.67 2.48
C MET A 90 -5.48 -9.94 2.56
N GLU A 91 -4.86 -11.07 2.27
CA GLU A 91 -5.45 -12.40 2.41
C GLU A 91 -4.89 -13.09 3.66
N ASP A 92 -5.76 -13.70 4.48
CA ASP A 92 -5.32 -14.50 5.61
C ASP A 92 -4.95 -15.94 5.19
N LYS A 93 -4.39 -16.71 6.12
CA LYS A 93 -3.97 -18.11 5.88
C LYS A 93 -5.11 -19.07 5.52
N ASN A 94 -6.38 -18.66 5.69
CA ASN A 94 -7.55 -19.44 5.36
C ASN A 94 -8.18 -19.03 4.00
N GLY A 95 -7.58 -18.05 3.30
CA GLY A 95 -8.07 -17.52 2.03
C GLY A 95 -9.17 -16.47 2.18
N ARG A 96 -9.42 -15.96 3.40
CA ARG A 96 -10.31 -14.82 3.62
C ARG A 96 -9.57 -13.53 3.27
N LEU A 97 -10.23 -12.68 2.51
CA LEU A 97 -9.74 -11.34 2.22
C LEU A 97 -10.20 -10.38 3.32
N HIS A 98 -9.29 -9.52 3.74
CA HIS A 98 -9.54 -8.43 4.69
C HIS A 98 -9.28 -7.11 4.01
N LEU A 99 -10.18 -6.15 4.21
CA LEU A 99 -10.05 -4.76 3.79
C LEU A 99 -10.07 -3.88 5.03
N LEU A 100 -9.04 -3.07 5.21
CA LEU A 100 -9.01 -1.95 6.13
C LEU A 100 -9.07 -0.64 5.33
N TYR A 101 -9.81 0.34 5.83
CA TYR A 101 -9.87 1.68 5.23
C TYR A 101 -10.21 2.72 6.29
N CYS A 102 -9.90 3.97 5.99
CA CYS A 102 -10.28 5.10 6.83
C CYS A 102 -11.60 5.69 6.35
N ARG A 103 -12.41 6.21 7.27
CA ARG A 103 -13.59 7.03 6.99
C ARG A 103 -13.49 8.32 7.79
N ASP A 104 -13.96 9.41 7.22
CA ASP A 104 -13.92 10.74 7.84
C ASP A 104 -12.50 11.19 8.19
N TYR A 105 -11.61 11.06 7.21
CA TYR A 105 -10.24 11.53 7.34
C TYR A 105 -10.22 13.03 7.61
N THR A 106 -10.34 13.36 8.86
CA THR A 106 -10.25 14.73 9.36
C THR A 106 -9.23 14.76 10.50
N ILE A 107 -8.64 15.92 10.73
CA ILE A 107 -7.77 16.18 11.88
C ILE A 107 -8.45 16.04 13.24
N ARG A 108 -9.72 15.76 13.31
CA ARG A 108 -10.47 15.53 14.54
C ARG A 108 -10.77 14.07 14.82
N GLY A 109 -10.02 13.18 14.15
CA GLY A 109 -10.11 11.74 14.29
C GLY A 109 -11.02 11.11 13.24
N GLY A 110 -10.47 10.41 12.29
CA GLY A 110 -11.19 9.52 11.40
C GLY A 110 -11.54 8.20 12.05
N GLY A 111 -12.39 7.39 11.40
CA GLY A 111 -12.69 6.02 11.79
C GLY A 111 -11.85 5.02 11.01
N ALA A 112 -11.42 3.94 11.69
CA ALA A 112 -10.86 2.74 11.08
C ALA A 112 -11.97 1.72 10.87
N TRP A 113 -12.12 1.25 9.65
CA TRP A 113 -13.18 0.33 9.28
C TRP A 113 -12.60 -0.94 8.68
N HIS A 114 -13.20 -2.07 9.02
CA HIS A 114 -12.82 -3.39 8.55
C HIS A 114 -13.98 -4.07 7.84
N ARG A 115 -13.70 -4.72 6.71
CA ARG A 115 -14.59 -5.65 6.01
C ARG A 115 -13.81 -6.91 5.65
N TYR A 116 -14.53 -8.00 5.41
CA TYR A 116 -13.94 -9.24 4.91
C TYR A 116 -14.77 -9.89 3.82
N SER A 117 -14.14 -10.76 3.03
CA SER A 117 -14.76 -11.58 2.00
C SER A 117 -14.29 -13.04 2.14
N ASP A 118 -15.24 -13.98 2.11
CA ASP A 118 -14.99 -15.42 2.14
C ASP A 118 -15.08 -16.07 0.75
N ASP A 119 -15.40 -15.30 -0.28
CA ASP A 119 -15.66 -15.76 -1.64
C ASP A 119 -14.74 -15.11 -2.68
N ASP A 120 -13.49 -14.85 -2.29
CA ASP A 120 -12.46 -14.31 -3.17
C ASP A 120 -12.82 -12.90 -3.71
N GLY A 121 -13.48 -12.09 -2.87
CA GLY A 121 -13.83 -10.70 -3.16
C GLY A 121 -15.10 -10.51 -3.99
N LEU A 122 -15.92 -11.54 -4.19
CA LEU A 122 -17.22 -11.41 -4.89
C LEU A 122 -18.23 -10.67 -4.03
N THR A 123 -18.32 -11.03 -2.76
CA THR A 123 -19.17 -10.35 -1.77
C THR A 123 -18.36 -9.96 -0.53
N TRP A 124 -18.83 -8.95 0.18
CA TRP A 124 -18.15 -8.38 1.35
C TRP A 124 -19.10 -8.25 2.53
N SER A 125 -18.59 -8.52 3.73
CA SER A 125 -19.32 -8.31 4.98
C SER A 125 -19.78 -6.86 5.13
N GLU A 126 -20.73 -6.61 6.03
CA GLU A 126 -20.96 -5.24 6.51
C GLU A 126 -19.69 -4.67 7.15
N PRO A 127 -19.45 -3.36 7.04
CA PRO A 127 -18.29 -2.72 7.64
C PRO A 127 -18.40 -2.73 9.18
N VAL A 128 -17.28 -3.04 9.83
CA VAL A 128 -17.15 -3.04 11.29
C VAL A 128 -16.20 -1.92 11.71
N ASP A 129 -16.62 -1.09 12.66
CA ASP A 129 -15.78 -0.05 13.25
C ASP A 129 -14.73 -0.67 14.17
N VAL A 130 -13.47 -0.47 13.84
CA VAL A 130 -12.29 -0.92 14.61
C VAL A 130 -11.45 0.27 15.10
N THR A 131 -12.02 1.46 15.13
CA THR A 131 -11.35 2.71 15.53
C THR A 131 -10.76 2.63 16.94
N TYR A 132 -11.37 1.88 17.84
CA TYR A 132 -10.87 1.67 19.20
C TYR A 132 -9.40 1.22 19.21
N ALA A 133 -8.99 0.44 18.22
CA ALA A 133 -7.66 -0.14 18.16
C ALA A 133 -6.60 0.85 17.67
N THR A 134 -6.97 2.02 17.15
CA THR A 134 -6.02 3.08 16.76
C THR A 134 -5.59 3.95 17.94
N GLN A 135 -6.16 3.77 19.13
CA GLN A 135 -5.93 4.62 20.30
C GLN A 135 -6.17 6.11 20.00
N PRO A 136 -7.44 6.52 19.77
CA PRO A 136 -7.77 7.86 19.24
C PRO A 136 -7.31 9.03 20.11
N GLU A 137 -6.98 8.78 21.37
CA GLU A 137 -6.43 9.78 22.29
C GLU A 137 -5.01 10.23 21.94
N LEU A 138 -4.26 9.45 21.12
CA LEU A 138 -2.86 9.70 20.76
C LEU A 138 -2.70 10.58 19.52
N HIS A 139 -3.72 10.69 18.68
CA HIS A 139 -3.60 11.31 17.36
C HIS A 139 -4.78 12.21 16.99
N ASN A 140 -4.55 13.11 16.03
CA ASN A 140 -5.58 13.95 15.41
C ASN A 140 -6.15 13.31 14.12
N ALA A 141 -5.30 12.62 13.37
CA ALA A 141 -5.67 11.90 12.17
C ALA A 141 -4.74 10.70 12.00
N PHE A 142 -5.14 9.74 11.20
CA PHE A 142 -4.34 8.58 10.84
C PHE A 142 -4.71 8.08 9.45
N ALA A 143 -3.83 7.27 8.85
CA ALA A 143 -4.17 6.50 7.68
C ALA A 143 -3.38 5.19 7.63
N PHE A 144 -4.00 4.15 7.05
CA PHE A 144 -3.35 2.89 6.79
C PHE A 144 -2.39 3.00 5.61
N GLY A 145 -1.38 2.16 5.58
CA GLY A 145 -0.42 1.89 4.54
C GLY A 145 0.03 3.08 3.70
N PRO A 146 -0.45 3.24 2.45
CA PRO A 146 -1.46 2.46 1.70
C PRO A 146 -0.91 1.19 1.02
N GLY A 147 -1.53 0.75 -0.07
CA GLY A 147 -1.19 -0.45 -0.81
C GLY A 147 -1.76 -1.69 -0.13
N HIS A 148 -0.98 -2.74 0.02
CA HIS A 148 -1.41 -4.00 0.62
C HIS A 148 -0.86 -4.20 2.04
N GLY A 149 -1.54 -5.04 2.82
CA GLY A 149 -1.05 -5.59 4.07
C GLY A 149 -0.46 -6.98 3.88
N ILE A 150 0.11 -7.55 4.93
CA ILE A 150 0.66 -8.91 4.91
C ILE A 150 -0.04 -9.83 5.91
N CYS A 151 -0.08 -11.12 5.56
CA CYS A 151 -0.30 -12.20 6.51
C CYS A 151 1.05 -12.87 6.77
N THR A 152 1.53 -12.85 8.00
CA THR A 152 2.79 -13.52 8.35
C THR A 152 2.63 -15.04 8.31
N ARG A 153 3.74 -15.77 8.29
CA ARG A 153 3.72 -17.24 8.33
C ARG A 153 3.02 -17.78 9.58
N GLU A 154 3.07 -17.02 10.67
CA GLU A 154 2.42 -17.35 11.93
C GLU A 154 0.91 -17.07 11.88
N GLY A 155 0.44 -16.35 10.86
CA GLY A 155 -0.96 -16.02 10.63
C GLY A 155 -1.38 -14.66 11.17
N ARG A 156 -0.43 -13.80 11.59
CA ARG A 156 -0.71 -12.41 11.95
C ARG A 156 -1.03 -11.62 10.69
N LEU A 157 -2.15 -10.91 10.69
CA LEU A 157 -2.44 -9.85 9.74
C LEU A 157 -1.75 -8.57 10.21
N LEU A 158 -1.03 -7.88 9.33
CA LEU A 158 -0.24 -6.72 9.69
C LEU A 158 -0.27 -5.66 8.59
N VAL A 159 -0.55 -4.42 9.00
CA VAL A 159 -0.59 -3.23 8.14
C VAL A 159 0.16 -2.10 8.84
N PRO A 160 1.10 -1.42 8.19
CA PRO A 160 1.61 -0.15 8.72
C PRO A 160 0.51 0.91 8.79
N ILE A 161 0.55 1.74 9.81
CA ILE A 161 -0.36 2.87 10.02
C ILE A 161 0.47 4.09 10.41
N TRP A 162 0.18 5.23 9.81
CA TRP A 162 0.79 6.49 10.22
C TRP A 162 -0.25 7.40 10.87
N MET A 163 0.19 8.21 11.80
CA MET A 163 -0.65 9.03 12.64
C MET A 163 -0.10 10.44 12.77
N VAL A 164 -0.97 11.43 12.68
CA VAL A 164 -0.64 12.82 13.01
C VAL A 164 -0.75 13.00 14.52
N LEU A 165 0.35 13.36 15.15
CA LEU A 165 0.38 13.53 16.62
C LEU A 165 -0.58 14.60 17.08
N LYS A 166 -1.25 14.33 18.18
CA LYS A 166 -2.15 15.30 18.85
C LYS A 166 -1.31 16.40 19.48
N THR A 167 -1.34 17.59 18.90
CA THR A 167 -0.71 18.79 19.44
C THR A 167 -1.70 19.97 19.37
N GLU A 168 -1.57 20.94 20.28
CA GLU A 168 -2.43 22.13 20.30
C GLU A 168 -2.25 23.06 19.09
N GLN A 169 -1.18 22.85 18.31
CA GLN A 169 -0.73 23.75 17.24
C GLN A 169 -0.81 23.16 15.83
N VAL A 170 -1.40 21.97 15.64
CA VAL A 170 -1.51 21.38 14.29
C VAL A 170 -2.62 22.12 13.52
N PRO A 171 -2.29 22.83 12.44
CA PRO A 171 -3.31 23.43 11.57
C PRO A 171 -4.22 22.35 10.99
N GLU A 172 -5.45 22.71 10.70
CA GLU A 172 -6.38 21.84 9.97
C GLU A 172 -5.79 21.40 8.61
N TYR A 173 -6.09 20.16 8.19
CA TYR A 173 -5.62 19.59 6.92
C TYR A 173 -4.09 19.45 6.79
N GLN A 174 -3.41 19.17 7.89
CA GLN A 174 -1.97 18.88 7.92
C GLN A 174 -1.69 17.40 8.16
N HIS A 175 -0.58 16.90 7.60
CA HIS A 175 -0.11 15.53 7.75
C HIS A 175 1.10 15.41 8.72
N HIS A 176 1.46 16.48 9.40
CA HIS A 176 2.64 16.57 10.25
C HIS A 176 2.36 17.32 11.56
N PRO A 177 3.10 17.03 12.63
CA PRO A 177 4.12 16.00 12.77
C PRO A 177 3.51 14.60 12.77
N SER A 178 4.17 13.64 12.15
CA SER A 178 3.67 12.27 12.02
C SER A 178 4.61 11.23 12.61
N VAL A 179 4.02 10.10 12.98
CA VAL A 179 4.68 8.90 13.48
C VAL A 179 4.09 7.68 12.80
N ILE A 180 4.79 6.57 12.85
CA ILE A 180 4.31 5.29 12.33
C ILE A 180 4.23 4.23 13.42
N HIS A 181 3.26 3.35 13.25
CA HIS A 181 3.02 2.15 14.01
C HIS A 181 2.70 1.00 13.04
N THR A 182 2.43 -0.17 13.59
CA THR A 182 1.76 -1.25 12.87
C THR A 182 0.39 -1.49 13.49
N PHE A 183 -0.56 -1.88 12.67
CA PHE A 183 -1.91 -2.27 13.07
C PHE A 183 -2.05 -3.75 12.73
N TYR A 184 -2.44 -4.59 13.69
CA TYR A 184 -2.36 -6.03 13.52
C TYR A 184 -3.51 -6.78 14.16
N SER A 185 -3.71 -8.02 13.70
CA SER A 185 -4.65 -8.99 14.25
C SER A 185 -3.99 -10.36 14.33
N ASP A 186 -4.12 -11.04 15.47
CA ASP A 186 -3.64 -12.41 15.71
C ASP A 186 -4.76 -13.46 15.64
N ASP A 187 -6.00 -13.03 15.37
CA ASP A 187 -7.20 -13.85 15.39
C ASP A 187 -8.00 -13.81 14.09
N CYS A 188 -7.30 -13.69 12.95
CA CYS A 188 -7.90 -13.60 11.62
C CYS A 188 -8.92 -12.46 11.49
N GLY A 189 -8.57 -11.28 11.99
CA GLY A 189 -9.33 -10.04 11.84
C GLY A 189 -10.53 -9.90 12.76
N GLN A 190 -10.69 -10.75 13.79
CA GLN A 190 -11.77 -10.61 14.77
C GLN A 190 -11.52 -9.44 15.71
N THR A 191 -10.28 -9.26 16.16
CA THR A 191 -9.85 -8.10 16.93
C THR A 191 -8.58 -7.49 16.32
N TRP A 192 -8.41 -6.18 16.53
CA TRP A 192 -7.27 -5.43 16.03
C TRP A 192 -6.57 -4.72 17.18
N GLN A 193 -5.28 -4.49 17.02
CA GLN A 193 -4.42 -3.86 18.01
C GLN A 193 -3.39 -2.96 17.35
N LEU A 194 -2.92 -1.95 18.07
CA LEU A 194 -1.82 -1.09 17.68
C LEU A 194 -0.51 -1.65 18.23
N GLY A 195 0.50 -1.81 17.35
CA GLY A 195 1.86 -2.15 17.75
C GLY A 195 2.60 -0.95 18.34
N ASP A 196 3.82 -1.17 18.79
CA ASP A 196 4.66 -0.12 19.35
C ASP A 196 4.96 0.96 18.32
N ARG A 197 5.15 2.20 18.81
CA ARG A 197 5.62 3.30 17.97
C ARG A 197 7.02 3.00 17.43
N ILE A 198 7.20 3.15 16.11
CA ILE A 198 8.51 3.08 15.47
C ILE A 198 9.21 4.42 15.69
N VAL A 199 10.21 4.42 16.58
CA VAL A 199 10.92 5.65 16.96
C VAL A 199 11.89 6.05 15.86
N THR A 200 11.71 7.24 15.32
CA THR A 200 12.60 7.85 14.32
C THR A 200 13.43 8.97 14.94
N ASP A 201 14.51 9.29 14.31
CA ASP A 201 15.35 10.44 14.63
C ASP A 201 15.32 11.51 13.52
N GLN A 202 16.27 12.44 13.55
CA GLN A 202 16.36 13.52 12.55
C GLN A 202 16.70 13.02 11.14
N ALA A 203 17.24 11.82 10.99
CA ALA A 203 17.55 11.23 9.68
C ALA A 203 16.26 10.77 8.94
N VAL A 204 15.20 10.47 9.67
CA VAL A 204 13.90 10.04 9.10
C VAL A 204 12.76 10.86 9.72
N PRO A 205 12.65 12.16 9.37
CA PRO A 205 11.64 13.04 9.93
C PRO A 205 10.25 12.79 9.32
N ASN A 206 9.22 12.92 10.15
CA ASN A 206 7.82 12.81 9.74
C ASN A 206 7.53 11.56 8.88
N PRO A 207 7.84 10.35 9.38
CA PRO A 207 7.53 9.12 8.66
C PRO A 207 6.02 8.98 8.48
N ASN A 208 5.60 8.45 7.33
CA ASN A 208 4.19 8.28 7.03
C ASN A 208 3.93 7.01 6.21
N GLU A 209 3.52 7.09 4.98
CA GLU A 209 3.12 5.96 4.14
C GLU A 209 4.21 4.89 4.04
N THR A 210 3.87 3.71 4.51
CA THR A 210 4.82 2.63 4.76
C THR A 210 4.22 1.30 4.31
N VAL A 211 5.03 0.41 3.80
CA VAL A 211 4.68 -0.97 3.46
C VAL A 211 5.56 -1.95 4.22
N ALA A 212 5.05 -3.15 4.46
CA ALA A 212 5.74 -4.20 5.19
C ALA A 212 5.98 -5.44 4.30
N ALA A 213 7.08 -6.16 4.56
CA ALA A 213 7.31 -7.49 4.01
C ALA A 213 7.93 -8.41 5.08
N GLN A 214 7.54 -9.70 5.08
CA GLN A 214 8.18 -10.69 5.94
C GLN A 214 9.39 -11.30 5.24
N LEU A 215 10.52 -11.32 5.92
CA LEU A 215 11.77 -11.90 5.45
C LEU A 215 11.82 -13.43 5.70
N PRO A 216 12.71 -14.17 4.99
CA PRO A 216 12.89 -15.60 5.22
C PRO A 216 13.27 -15.99 6.65
N ASP A 217 13.97 -15.14 7.37
CA ASP A 217 14.37 -15.33 8.77
C ASP A 217 13.25 -15.02 9.77
N GLY A 218 12.08 -14.62 9.30
CA GLY A 218 10.89 -14.31 10.11
C GLY A 218 10.73 -12.84 10.45
N ARG A 219 11.79 -12.05 10.38
CA ARG A 219 11.70 -10.59 10.65
C ARG A 219 10.74 -9.91 9.68
N ILE A 220 10.15 -8.83 10.15
CA ILE A 220 9.37 -7.90 9.33
C ILE A 220 10.27 -6.71 8.98
N MET A 221 10.36 -6.41 7.69
CA MET A 221 10.98 -5.20 7.18
C MET A 221 9.92 -4.17 6.80
N LEU A 222 10.13 -2.92 7.18
CA LEU A 222 9.35 -1.77 6.69
C LEU A 222 10.14 -1.02 5.64
N ASN A 223 9.43 -0.59 4.59
CA ASN A 223 9.90 0.40 3.63
C ASN A 223 9.09 1.68 3.83
N ILE A 224 9.74 2.73 4.32
CA ILE A 224 9.14 3.90 4.95
C ILE A 224 9.31 5.12 4.03
N ARG A 225 8.22 5.87 3.79
CA ARG A 225 8.24 7.21 3.26
C ARG A 225 8.40 8.21 4.40
N SER A 226 9.22 9.24 4.20
CA SER A 226 9.40 10.36 5.13
C SER A 226 9.71 11.65 4.37
N ASN A 227 10.04 12.72 5.08
CA ASN A 227 10.35 14.03 4.46
C ASN A 227 11.84 14.15 4.02
N ILE A 228 12.36 13.08 3.41
CA ILE A 228 13.66 13.05 2.74
C ILE A 228 13.51 12.48 1.33
N GLU A 229 14.44 12.76 0.43
CA GLU A 229 14.42 12.29 -0.96
C GLU A 229 14.81 10.82 -1.13
N ARG A 230 14.55 9.99 -0.11
CA ARG A 230 14.88 8.55 -0.07
C ARG A 230 13.81 7.77 0.68
N ARG A 231 13.67 6.50 0.35
CA ARG A 231 12.98 5.55 1.23
C ARG A 231 13.87 5.25 2.42
N SER A 232 13.23 4.81 3.51
CA SER A 232 13.95 4.37 4.71
C SER A 232 13.51 2.96 5.09
N LYS A 233 14.35 2.26 5.86
CA LYS A 233 14.07 0.89 6.28
C LYS A 233 14.21 0.71 7.79
N ALA A 234 13.38 -0.18 8.35
CA ALA A 234 13.45 -0.64 9.73
C ALA A 234 13.07 -2.11 9.81
N TYR A 235 13.50 -2.79 10.86
CA TYR A 235 13.28 -4.22 11.06
C TYR A 235 12.72 -4.49 12.45
N SER A 236 11.87 -5.52 12.57
CA SER A 236 11.35 -6.05 13.82
C SER A 236 11.30 -7.57 13.77
N PRO A 237 11.57 -8.28 14.88
CA PRO A 237 11.42 -9.74 14.94
C PRO A 237 9.96 -10.19 14.81
N SER A 238 9.01 -9.34 15.19
CA SER A 238 7.58 -9.71 15.28
C SER A 238 6.63 -8.81 14.48
N GLY A 239 7.12 -7.63 14.04
CA GLY A 239 6.31 -6.62 13.36
C GLY A 239 5.43 -5.77 14.27
N VAL A 240 5.47 -5.98 15.60
CA VAL A 240 4.62 -5.23 16.56
C VAL A 240 5.42 -4.47 17.61
N GLY A 241 6.70 -4.75 17.73
CA GLY A 241 7.62 -4.11 18.68
C GLY A 241 9.07 -4.42 18.34
N GLU A 242 10.00 -3.98 19.18
CA GLU A 242 11.43 -4.19 19.03
C GLU A 242 11.97 -3.71 17.66
N TRP A 243 11.49 -2.58 17.20
CA TRP A 243 11.90 -2.00 15.94
C TRP A 243 13.32 -1.41 16.01
N THR A 244 14.12 -1.69 15.00
CA THR A 244 15.36 -0.91 14.82
C THR A 244 15.00 0.55 14.51
N THR A 245 15.89 1.48 14.86
CA THR A 245 15.74 2.87 14.40
C THR A 245 15.76 2.90 12.87
N PRO A 246 14.76 3.53 12.21
CA PRO A 246 14.75 3.66 10.77
C PRO A 246 15.97 4.37 10.21
N VAL A 247 16.53 3.85 9.13
CA VAL A 247 17.66 4.44 8.44
C VAL A 247 17.33 4.68 6.96
N PRO A 248 17.80 5.82 6.36
CA PRO A 248 17.67 6.05 4.94
C PRO A 248 18.33 4.94 4.12
N ASP A 249 17.74 4.59 2.97
CA ASP A 249 18.31 3.67 1.99
C ASP A 249 18.80 4.47 0.76
N GLU A 250 20.11 4.66 0.65
CA GLU A 250 20.74 5.48 -0.40
C GLU A 250 20.48 4.93 -1.81
N ALA A 251 20.16 3.65 -1.94
CA ALA A 251 19.86 3.03 -3.21
C ALA A 251 18.40 3.26 -3.67
N LEU A 252 17.54 3.83 -2.82
CA LEU A 252 16.12 4.02 -3.07
C LEU A 252 15.73 5.51 -3.09
N PRO A 253 16.13 6.30 -4.11
CA PRO A 253 15.67 7.68 -4.26
C PRO A 253 14.15 7.73 -4.36
N ASP A 254 13.51 8.74 -3.74
CA ASP A 254 12.05 8.87 -3.64
C ASP A 254 11.63 10.34 -3.59
N PRO A 255 10.66 10.77 -4.40
CA PRO A 255 10.18 12.16 -4.43
C PRO A 255 9.03 12.39 -3.43
N HIS A 256 9.13 11.91 -2.22
CA HIS A 256 8.05 11.92 -1.22
C HIS A 256 6.76 11.28 -1.79
N CYS A 257 6.91 10.06 -2.30
CA CYS A 257 5.83 9.31 -2.94
C CYS A 257 5.68 7.93 -2.29
N PHE A 258 4.45 7.38 -2.31
CA PHE A 258 4.28 6.00 -1.88
C PHE A 258 4.91 5.05 -2.90
N GLY A 259 5.63 4.07 -2.38
CA GLY A 259 6.17 2.93 -3.10
C GLY A 259 5.95 1.66 -2.29
N SER A 260 6.00 0.52 -2.95
CA SER A 260 5.62 -0.77 -2.39
C SER A 260 6.76 -1.77 -2.38
N MET A 261 6.62 -2.82 -1.56
CA MET A 261 7.61 -3.86 -1.40
C MET A 261 6.94 -5.19 -1.06
N ILE A 262 7.38 -6.27 -1.71
CA ILE A 262 6.95 -7.64 -1.39
C ILE A 262 8.15 -8.59 -1.28
N GLY A 263 7.95 -9.69 -0.53
CA GLY A 263 8.82 -10.87 -0.64
C GLY A 263 8.39 -11.73 -1.83
N TYR A 264 9.33 -12.11 -2.67
CA TYR A 264 9.13 -13.03 -3.78
C TYR A 264 9.94 -14.30 -3.51
N LYS A 265 9.28 -15.47 -3.45
CA LYS A 265 9.90 -16.67 -2.89
C LYS A 265 10.94 -17.32 -3.80
N ASN A 266 10.77 -17.23 -5.12
CA ASN A 266 11.60 -17.96 -6.05
C ASN A 266 12.02 -17.14 -7.28
N LEU A 267 12.82 -16.11 -7.07
CA LEU A 267 13.49 -15.41 -8.16
C LEU A 267 14.83 -16.08 -8.48
N ALA A 268 14.93 -16.72 -9.62
CA ALA A 268 16.14 -17.49 -10.03
C ALA A 268 16.60 -18.51 -8.96
N GLY A 269 15.66 -19.18 -8.28
CA GLY A 269 15.96 -20.21 -7.29
C GLY A 269 16.17 -19.73 -5.87
N GLN A 270 16.00 -18.43 -5.57
CA GLN A 270 16.19 -17.88 -4.24
C GLN A 270 15.14 -16.82 -3.90
N PHE A 271 15.02 -16.49 -2.62
CA PHE A 271 14.17 -15.40 -2.17
C PHE A 271 14.72 -14.04 -2.63
N ALA A 272 13.82 -13.17 -3.04
CA ALA A 272 14.11 -11.77 -3.34
C ALA A 272 13.12 -10.85 -2.63
N LEU A 273 13.59 -9.69 -2.17
CA LEU A 273 12.71 -8.56 -1.95
C LEU A 273 12.56 -7.82 -3.28
N LEU A 274 11.32 -7.56 -3.66
CA LEU A 274 11.00 -6.69 -4.80
C LEU A 274 10.41 -5.39 -4.26
N GLN A 275 10.90 -4.26 -4.78
CA GLN A 275 10.48 -2.91 -4.39
C GLN A 275 10.20 -2.08 -5.63
N VAL A 276 9.12 -1.31 -5.60
CA VAL A 276 8.72 -0.39 -6.67
C VAL A 276 8.46 1.00 -6.12
N ASN A 277 8.97 2.03 -6.78
CA ASN A 277 8.65 3.43 -6.52
C ASN A 277 8.99 4.32 -7.72
N CYS A 278 8.70 5.62 -7.59
CA CYS A 278 9.29 6.66 -8.44
C CYS A 278 10.77 6.80 -8.09
N ALA A 279 11.67 6.22 -8.87
CA ALA A 279 13.11 6.29 -8.62
C ALA A 279 13.70 7.63 -9.07
N HIS A 280 13.31 8.70 -8.38
CA HIS A 280 13.73 10.08 -8.65
C HIS A 280 13.63 10.90 -7.35
N GLU A 281 14.56 11.79 -7.08
CA GLU A 281 14.61 12.54 -5.81
C GLU A 281 13.51 13.60 -5.67
N SER A 282 13.05 14.22 -6.75
CA SER A 282 12.16 15.39 -6.69
C SER A 282 10.92 15.35 -7.57
N ALA A 283 10.80 14.37 -8.48
CA ALA A 283 9.68 14.29 -9.41
C ALA A 283 9.02 12.92 -9.40
N ARG A 284 7.69 12.90 -9.40
CA ARG A 284 6.89 11.66 -9.51
C ARG A 284 6.89 11.17 -10.95
N LYS A 285 7.96 10.49 -11.32
CA LYS A 285 8.20 9.82 -12.59
C LYS A 285 9.19 8.68 -12.40
N ASN A 286 9.47 7.94 -13.47
CA ASN A 286 10.46 6.87 -13.50
C ASN A 286 10.08 5.74 -12.52
N ILE A 287 9.00 5.01 -12.83
CA ILE A 287 8.60 3.81 -12.10
C ILE A 287 9.64 2.73 -12.34
N VAL A 288 10.33 2.35 -11.27
CA VAL A 288 11.42 1.36 -11.30
C VAL A 288 11.09 0.23 -10.35
N LEU A 289 11.24 -1.00 -10.85
CA LEU A 289 11.21 -2.22 -10.02
C LEU A 289 12.65 -2.61 -9.70
N LYS A 290 12.94 -2.76 -8.42
CA LYS A 290 14.23 -3.19 -7.89
C LYS A 290 14.11 -4.52 -7.17
N GLY A 291 15.18 -5.30 -7.20
CA GLY A 291 15.27 -6.58 -6.49
C GLY A 291 16.52 -6.66 -5.64
N SER A 292 16.35 -7.12 -4.41
CA SER A 292 17.41 -7.44 -3.46
C SER A 292 17.41 -8.94 -3.18
N LEU A 293 18.60 -9.55 -3.22
CA LEU A 293 18.81 -10.97 -2.90
C LEU A 293 19.45 -11.18 -1.52
N ASP A 294 19.70 -10.09 -0.79
CA ASP A 294 20.36 -10.05 0.51
C ASP A 294 19.52 -9.34 1.58
N LEU A 295 18.19 -9.52 1.51
CA LEU A 295 17.20 -9.05 2.48
C LEU A 295 17.15 -7.51 2.62
N GLY A 296 17.39 -6.79 1.52
CA GLY A 296 17.29 -5.33 1.48
C GLY A 296 18.59 -4.60 1.85
N GLU A 297 19.72 -5.30 1.90
CA GLU A 297 21.02 -4.66 2.10
C GLU A 297 21.53 -4.00 0.81
N THR A 298 21.39 -4.71 -0.33
CA THR A 298 21.69 -4.14 -1.65
C THR A 298 20.58 -4.40 -2.66
N TRP A 299 20.46 -3.52 -3.67
CA TRP A 299 19.44 -3.58 -4.73
C TRP A 299 20.13 -3.77 -6.09
N ILE A 300 20.52 -5.01 -6.36
CA ILE A 300 21.36 -5.36 -7.54
C ILE A 300 20.56 -5.53 -8.83
N ILE A 301 19.26 -5.79 -8.72
CA ILE A 301 18.33 -5.88 -9.86
C ILE A 301 17.62 -4.54 -9.99
N CYS A 302 17.58 -3.97 -11.20
CA CYS A 302 16.98 -2.67 -11.43
C CYS A 302 16.41 -2.58 -12.84
N ARG A 303 15.08 -2.41 -12.95
CA ARG A 303 14.37 -2.32 -14.24
C ARG A 303 13.39 -1.15 -14.25
N THR A 304 13.53 -0.28 -15.22
CA THR A 304 12.55 0.77 -15.48
C THR A 304 11.32 0.18 -16.17
N ILE A 305 10.16 0.32 -15.51
CA ILE A 305 8.86 -0.05 -16.06
C ILE A 305 8.34 1.10 -16.94
N ASP A 306 8.41 2.33 -16.42
CA ASP A 306 7.93 3.52 -17.13
C ASP A 306 8.79 4.73 -16.76
N ALA A 307 9.51 5.27 -17.73
CA ALA A 307 10.45 6.38 -17.50
C ALA A 307 9.74 7.74 -17.34
N GLU A 308 8.58 7.92 -17.98
CA GLU A 308 7.91 9.22 -18.10
C GLU A 308 6.81 9.41 -17.06
N ARG A 309 6.07 8.33 -16.74
CA ARG A 309 4.95 8.36 -15.80
C ARG A 309 5.42 7.98 -14.40
N GLY A 310 4.64 8.41 -13.40
CA GLY A 310 4.86 8.00 -12.04
C GLY A 310 3.95 8.70 -11.04
N GLY A 311 3.73 8.01 -9.96
CA GLY A 311 2.90 8.37 -8.83
C GLY A 311 2.97 7.27 -7.78
N TYR A 312 1.93 7.11 -6.99
CA TYR A 312 1.82 5.99 -6.07
C TYR A 312 1.83 4.68 -6.84
N SER A 313 2.50 3.69 -6.30
CA SER A 313 2.62 2.38 -6.95
C SER A 313 2.53 1.27 -5.91
N ASP A 314 1.79 0.21 -6.26
CA ASP A 314 1.69 -1.01 -5.45
C ASP A 314 2.11 -2.23 -6.28
N LEU A 315 2.53 -3.30 -5.61
CA LEU A 315 3.21 -4.46 -6.17
C LEU A 315 2.58 -5.75 -5.64
N ALA A 316 2.33 -6.69 -6.53
CA ALA A 316 1.88 -8.03 -6.19
C ALA A 316 2.52 -9.07 -7.10
N ALA A 317 2.50 -10.34 -6.70
CA ALA A 317 3.02 -11.43 -7.50
C ALA A 317 2.07 -12.64 -7.49
N ASP A 318 1.95 -13.28 -8.64
CA ASP A 318 1.37 -14.59 -8.83
C ASP A 318 2.50 -15.60 -9.05
N GLU A 319 2.97 -16.18 -7.97
CA GLU A 319 4.10 -17.12 -8.02
C GLU A 319 3.73 -18.44 -8.73
N GLU A 320 2.45 -18.83 -8.72
CA GLU A 320 1.97 -20.02 -9.40
C GLU A 320 2.04 -19.86 -10.93
N ASN A 321 1.63 -18.72 -11.44
CA ASN A 321 1.64 -18.40 -12.86
C ASN A 321 2.94 -17.71 -13.32
N GLY A 322 3.87 -17.43 -12.39
CA GLY A 322 5.15 -16.78 -12.68
C GLY A 322 4.96 -15.36 -13.22
N LEU A 323 4.14 -14.54 -12.55
CA LEU A 323 3.84 -13.18 -12.96
C LEU A 323 4.05 -12.20 -11.81
N ILE A 324 4.53 -11.02 -12.16
CA ILE A 324 4.69 -9.88 -11.26
C ILE A 324 3.83 -8.74 -11.81
N TYR A 325 3.14 -8.02 -10.93
CA TYR A 325 2.25 -6.93 -11.26
C TYR A 325 2.64 -5.66 -10.52
N VAL A 326 2.61 -4.54 -11.22
CA VAL A 326 2.76 -3.21 -10.64
C VAL A 326 1.58 -2.35 -11.08
N LEU A 327 0.78 -1.91 -10.12
CA LEU A 327 -0.30 -0.95 -10.35
C LEU A 327 0.22 0.43 -9.95
N TYR A 328 0.17 1.43 -10.86
CA TYR A 328 0.74 2.75 -10.59
C TYR A 328 -0.06 3.88 -11.21
N GLU A 329 -0.04 5.02 -10.52
CA GLU A 329 -0.64 6.26 -10.99
C GLU A 329 0.24 6.96 -12.02
N GLU A 330 -0.37 7.69 -12.95
CA GLU A 330 0.32 8.77 -13.63
C GLU A 330 0.39 10.02 -12.72
N LYS A 331 1.23 10.95 -13.08
CA LYS A 331 1.36 12.25 -12.41
C LYS A 331 0.00 12.91 -12.23
N ALA A 332 -0.40 13.18 -11.02
CA ALA A 332 -1.69 13.73 -10.61
C ALA A 332 -2.83 12.71 -10.38
N GLY A 333 -2.64 11.41 -10.61
CA GLY A 333 -3.63 10.37 -10.33
C GLY A 333 -4.86 10.41 -11.23
N LYS A 334 -4.72 10.98 -12.44
CA LYS A 334 -5.82 10.99 -13.41
C LYS A 334 -6.01 9.62 -14.04
N ASP A 335 -4.92 8.97 -14.41
CA ASP A 335 -4.89 7.63 -15.00
C ASP A 335 -4.14 6.66 -14.10
N VAL A 336 -4.53 5.38 -14.14
CA VAL A 336 -3.84 4.28 -13.44
C VAL A 336 -3.53 3.18 -14.44
N TYR A 337 -2.30 2.69 -14.37
CA TYR A 337 -1.75 1.68 -15.25
C TYR A 337 -1.39 0.42 -14.49
N LEU A 338 -1.59 -0.72 -15.12
CA LEU A 338 -1.08 -2.02 -14.69
C LEU A 338 0.07 -2.44 -15.60
N ALA A 339 1.23 -2.64 -15.02
CA ALA A 339 2.33 -3.36 -15.65
C ALA A 339 2.31 -4.81 -15.18
N ARG A 340 2.31 -5.74 -16.12
CA ARG A 340 2.44 -7.18 -15.89
C ARG A 340 3.71 -7.67 -16.54
N MET A 341 4.51 -8.44 -15.83
CA MET A 341 5.80 -8.92 -16.31
C MET A 341 6.12 -10.33 -15.81
N THR A 342 7.02 -11.00 -16.52
CA THR A 342 7.61 -12.26 -16.08
C THR A 342 8.87 -12.01 -15.23
N PRO A 343 9.27 -12.93 -14.33
CA PRO A 343 10.56 -12.87 -13.65
C PRO A 343 11.76 -12.78 -14.60
N ASP A 344 11.68 -13.44 -15.77
CA ASP A 344 12.72 -13.37 -16.81
C ASP A 344 12.94 -11.95 -17.33
N TRP A 345 11.88 -11.15 -17.46
CA TRP A 345 12.00 -9.73 -17.82
C TRP A 345 12.78 -8.95 -16.77
N LEU A 346 12.56 -9.26 -15.50
CA LEU A 346 13.25 -8.58 -14.39
C LEU A 346 14.74 -8.94 -14.35
N LEU A 347 15.11 -10.16 -14.74
CA LEU A 347 16.47 -10.67 -14.69
C LEU A 347 17.32 -10.34 -15.94
N ASN A 348 16.70 -10.11 -17.09
CA ASN A 348 17.38 -9.83 -18.38
C ASN A 348 17.49 -8.34 -18.68
#